data_1af3f6970d2fcdfbc68edd6fb3e3bffd
#
_entry.id   1af3f6970d2fcdfbc68edd6fb3e3bffd
#
_cell.length_a   1.000
_cell.length_b   1.000
_cell.length_c   1.000
_cell.angle_alpha   90.00
_cell.angle_beta   90.00
_cell.angle_gamma   90.00
#
_symmetry.space_group_name_H-M   'P 1'
#
loop_
_entity.id
_entity.type
_entity.pdbx_description
1 polymer ?
#
loop_
_entity_poly.entity_id
_entity_poly.type
_entity_poly.pdbx_seq_one_letter_code
_entity_poly.pdbx_strand_id
1 'polypeptide(L)'
;ITRKSVILLKLNPVNEYLKPVFEKVFQNFIERGYIIVTTGNIDESKYMATHPGINHIHLTGSDKTFEDIVYGRELTEKERKSKSLSKINNKPITSELGNVTPIIIHPGKWSTSDIKYQARKIVTAKLNNNGFNCIAAQVVVLPDGWGQTDTLIKFVKHYMSKAKERKAYYPESIERLEKLEKDKGYERVNALSCVTPHLTREIKAYSKFEIDEVWSSTIYFKKIEYTSVEDFANKAIDYCNDELWGNLGVSVIIKDHDRKFNNHITNLYVDNLNYGTVAINEWAAIGYIIPQLPWGGFPGNRDNDIQSGQSVVHNSMLFESPLKGVVNTKFRISRIIDPPWFVTNKKARRLFKNLTYYQIHNSNINFLKLIFAALV
;
A
#
# COMPACT_ATOMS: atom_id res chain seq x y z
N ILE A 1 -1.67 14.03 21.53
CA ILE A 1 -0.93 14.28 22.80
C ILE A 1 0.09 15.40 22.58
N THR A 2 0.99 15.31 21.62
CA THR A 2 2.06 16.30 21.37
C THR A 2 1.52 17.70 21.07
N ARG A 3 0.41 17.82 20.37
CA ARG A 3 -0.24 19.10 20.04
C ARG A 3 -1.26 19.56 21.07
N LYS A 4 -1.48 18.83 22.18
CA LYS A 4 -2.49 19.13 23.22
C LYS A 4 -3.90 19.37 22.64
N SER A 5 -4.27 18.62 21.60
CA SER A 5 -5.56 18.76 20.90
C SER A 5 -6.56 17.73 21.40
N VAL A 6 -7.83 18.11 21.46
CA VAL A 6 -8.95 17.18 21.60
C VAL A 6 -9.22 16.54 20.24
N ILE A 7 -9.57 15.26 20.22
CA ILE A 7 -9.75 14.47 19.00
C ILE A 7 -11.22 14.10 18.84
N LEU A 8 -11.80 14.48 17.70
CA LEU A 8 -13.04 13.90 17.20
C LEU A 8 -12.69 12.84 16.16
N LEU A 9 -12.78 11.57 16.52
CA LEU A 9 -12.52 10.43 15.66
C LEU A 9 -13.82 9.97 15.01
N LYS A 10 -14.00 10.27 13.72
CA LYS A 10 -15.11 9.76 12.91
C LYS A 10 -14.65 8.49 12.18
N LEU A 11 -15.33 7.38 12.42
CA LEU A 11 -15.02 6.11 11.78
C LEU A 11 -15.55 6.07 10.34
N ASN A 12 -14.80 5.38 9.46
CA ASN A 12 -15.30 5.03 8.13
C ASN A 12 -16.54 4.11 8.28
N PRO A 13 -17.60 4.27 7.49
CA PRO A 13 -18.81 3.43 7.56
C PRO A 13 -18.50 1.93 7.54
N VAL A 14 -17.51 1.49 6.75
CA VAL A 14 -17.07 0.08 6.70
C VAL A 14 -16.52 -0.43 8.04
N ASN A 15 -16.04 0.47 8.91
CA ASN A 15 -15.40 0.17 10.18
C ASN A 15 -16.24 0.58 11.41
N GLU A 16 -17.49 0.98 11.25
CA GLU A 16 -18.37 1.42 12.35
C GLU A 16 -18.56 0.36 13.42
N TYR A 17 -18.54 -0.92 13.04
CA TYR A 17 -18.62 -2.04 13.97
C TYR A 17 -17.45 -2.08 15.00
N LEU A 18 -16.37 -1.34 14.75
CA LEU A 18 -15.23 -1.21 15.67
C LEU A 18 -15.44 -0.14 16.75
N LYS A 19 -16.52 0.68 16.67
CA LYS A 19 -16.76 1.75 17.63
C LYS A 19 -16.71 1.28 19.09
N PRO A 20 -17.38 0.18 19.50
CA PRO A 20 -17.31 -0.29 20.89
C PRO A 20 -15.89 -0.70 21.33
N VAL A 21 -15.06 -1.17 20.37
CA VAL A 21 -13.66 -1.53 20.65
C VAL A 21 -12.84 -0.28 20.90
N PHE A 22 -12.97 0.74 20.07
CA PHE A 22 -12.28 2.03 20.24
C PHE A 22 -12.71 2.70 21.55
N GLU A 23 -14.00 2.71 21.86
CA GLU A 23 -14.53 3.27 23.12
C GLU A 23 -13.91 2.59 24.35
N LYS A 24 -13.79 1.25 24.32
CA LYS A 24 -13.16 0.51 25.40
C LYS A 24 -11.65 0.76 25.50
N VAL A 25 -10.95 0.80 24.39
CA VAL A 25 -9.49 1.04 24.34
C VAL A 25 -9.14 2.46 24.82
N PHE A 26 -9.93 3.45 24.43
CA PHE A 26 -9.70 4.85 24.76
C PHE A 26 -10.55 5.36 25.93
N GLN A 27 -11.17 4.47 26.71
CA GLN A 27 -12.09 4.82 27.79
C GLN A 27 -11.57 5.94 28.69
N ASN A 28 -10.34 5.84 29.20
CA ASN A 28 -9.74 6.84 30.08
C ASN A 28 -9.59 8.23 29.44
N PHE A 29 -9.44 8.30 28.11
CA PHE A 29 -9.35 9.57 27.38
C PHE A 29 -10.73 10.12 27.06
N ILE A 30 -11.71 9.26 26.81
CA ILE A 30 -13.09 9.61 26.53
C ILE A 30 -13.74 10.19 27.79
N GLU A 31 -13.60 9.54 28.95
CA GLU A 31 -14.10 10.00 30.24
C GLU A 31 -13.57 11.38 30.63
N ARG A 32 -12.36 11.72 30.18
CA ARG A 32 -11.73 13.04 30.38
C ARG A 32 -12.05 14.07 29.30
N GLY A 33 -12.86 13.71 28.30
CA GLY A 33 -13.22 14.57 27.19
C GLY A 33 -12.11 14.84 26.16
N TYR A 34 -11.05 14.03 26.13
CA TYR A 34 -9.95 14.23 25.18
C TYR A 34 -10.18 13.54 23.83
N ILE A 35 -11.02 12.51 23.80
CA ILE A 35 -11.37 11.80 22.58
C ILE A 35 -12.89 11.61 22.54
N ILE A 36 -13.45 11.86 21.37
CA ILE A 36 -14.85 11.53 21.04
C ILE A 36 -14.79 10.59 19.85
N VAL A 37 -15.44 9.40 19.94
CA VAL A 37 -15.56 8.44 18.83
C VAL A 37 -16.97 8.55 18.29
N THR A 38 -17.09 8.83 16.99
CA THR A 38 -18.37 8.97 16.32
C THR A 38 -18.43 8.16 15.04
N THR A 39 -19.63 7.92 14.56
CA THR A 39 -19.98 7.36 13.25
C THR A 39 -20.72 8.43 12.46
N GLY A 40 -21.05 8.16 11.22
CA GLY A 40 -21.84 9.06 10.40
C GLY A 40 -21.56 8.88 8.92
N ASN A 41 -22.51 9.28 8.10
CA ASN A 41 -22.46 9.23 6.64
C ASN A 41 -21.64 10.41 6.05
N ILE A 42 -21.82 10.65 4.76
CA ILE A 42 -21.09 11.72 4.03
C ILE A 42 -21.53 13.11 4.51
N ASP A 43 -22.81 13.31 4.79
CA ASP A 43 -23.34 14.64 5.18
C ASP A 43 -22.83 15.06 6.57
N GLU A 44 -22.83 14.13 7.54
CA GLU A 44 -22.23 14.38 8.84
C GLU A 44 -20.72 14.61 8.73
N SER A 45 -20.03 13.93 7.81
CA SER A 45 -18.61 14.15 7.57
C SER A 45 -18.32 15.55 7.03
N LYS A 46 -19.13 16.02 6.08
CA LYS A 46 -19.05 17.39 5.53
C LYS A 46 -19.36 18.44 6.59
N TYR A 47 -20.40 18.22 7.40
CA TYR A 47 -20.73 19.09 8.52
C TYR A 47 -19.55 19.22 9.49
N MET A 48 -18.97 18.11 9.92
CA MET A 48 -17.82 18.12 10.83
C MET A 48 -16.63 18.83 10.21
N ALA A 49 -16.30 18.57 8.94
CA ALA A 49 -15.17 19.18 8.26
C ALA A 49 -15.28 20.70 8.15
N THR A 50 -16.50 21.24 8.01
CA THR A 50 -16.76 22.69 7.89
C THR A 50 -17.07 23.37 9.23
N HIS A 51 -17.43 22.61 10.28
CA HIS A 51 -17.87 23.15 11.56
C HIS A 51 -16.79 24.06 12.22
N PRO A 52 -17.13 25.26 12.69
CA PRO A 52 -16.16 26.22 13.23
C PRO A 52 -15.39 25.71 14.46
N GLY A 53 -15.95 24.79 15.23
CA GLY A 53 -15.30 24.13 16.36
C GLY A 53 -14.17 23.15 15.97
N ILE A 54 -14.00 22.83 14.69
CA ILE A 54 -12.91 21.97 14.18
C ILE A 54 -11.83 22.88 13.63
N ASN A 55 -10.64 22.85 14.25
CA ASN A 55 -9.51 23.70 13.87
C ASN A 55 -8.51 23.03 12.92
N HIS A 56 -8.46 21.70 12.89
CA HIS A 56 -7.53 20.94 12.09
C HIS A 56 -8.21 19.64 11.65
N ILE A 57 -7.91 19.20 10.44
CA ILE A 57 -8.44 17.95 9.88
C ILE A 57 -7.27 17.01 9.59
N HIS A 58 -7.44 15.73 9.93
CA HIS A 58 -6.60 14.66 9.43
C HIS A 58 -7.47 13.67 8.65
N LEU A 59 -7.14 13.43 7.40
CA LEU A 59 -7.86 12.51 6.51
C LEU A 59 -6.98 11.31 6.15
N THR A 60 -7.47 10.11 6.46
CA THR A 60 -7.03 8.87 5.80
C THR A 60 -8.15 8.42 4.87
N GLY A 61 -7.91 8.42 3.55
CA GLY A 61 -8.99 8.16 2.58
C GLY A 61 -8.53 8.28 1.13
N SER A 62 -9.43 8.72 0.24
CA SER A 62 -9.12 8.93 -1.17
C SER A 62 -8.85 10.40 -1.49
N ASP A 63 -8.15 10.63 -2.60
CA ASP A 63 -7.96 11.97 -3.21
C ASP A 63 -9.30 12.67 -3.46
N LYS A 64 -10.30 11.95 -3.95
CA LYS A 64 -11.66 12.46 -4.18
C LYS A 64 -12.31 12.97 -2.90
N THR A 65 -12.14 12.26 -1.79
CA THR A 65 -12.64 12.70 -0.48
C THR A 65 -11.89 13.96 -0.01
N PHE A 66 -10.59 14.03 -0.25
CA PHE A 66 -9.81 15.23 0.04
C PHE A 66 -10.30 16.43 -0.77
N GLU A 67 -10.47 16.25 -2.08
CA GLU A 67 -10.95 17.29 -2.98
C GLU A 67 -12.37 17.77 -2.58
N ASP A 68 -13.26 16.85 -2.21
CA ASP A 68 -14.60 17.21 -1.72
C ASP A 68 -14.55 18.02 -0.43
N ILE A 69 -13.66 17.71 0.51
CA ILE A 69 -13.48 18.49 1.74
C ILE A 69 -12.90 19.88 1.46
N VAL A 70 -11.94 20.00 0.55
CA VAL A 70 -11.20 21.25 0.29
C VAL A 70 -11.91 22.14 -0.72
N TYR A 71 -12.48 21.55 -1.78
CA TYR A 71 -13.05 22.27 -2.92
C TYR A 71 -14.58 22.07 -3.07
N GLY A 72 -15.20 21.18 -2.29
CA GLY A 72 -16.62 20.83 -2.38
C GLY A 72 -17.01 19.93 -3.55
N ARG A 73 -16.05 19.48 -4.34
CA ARG A 73 -16.22 18.64 -5.53
C ARG A 73 -14.92 17.99 -5.97
N GLU A 74 -15.03 16.98 -6.81
CA GLU A 74 -13.86 16.43 -7.54
C GLU A 74 -13.32 17.47 -8.53
N LEU A 75 -11.99 17.48 -8.69
CA LEU A 75 -11.28 18.36 -9.61
C LEU A 75 -11.14 17.71 -10.98
N THR A 76 -11.20 18.52 -12.02
CA THR A 76 -10.82 18.14 -13.37
C THR A 76 -9.30 18.04 -13.50
N GLU A 77 -8.81 17.28 -14.48
CA GLU A 77 -7.37 17.16 -14.75
C GLU A 77 -6.71 18.54 -15.02
N LYS A 78 -7.42 19.45 -15.67
CA LYS A 78 -6.94 20.82 -15.92
C LYS A 78 -6.76 21.61 -14.62
N GLU A 79 -7.68 21.43 -13.66
CA GLU A 79 -7.62 22.10 -12.36
C GLU A 79 -6.51 21.52 -11.48
N ARG A 80 -6.29 20.21 -11.51
CA ARG A 80 -5.15 19.58 -10.84
C ARG A 80 -3.81 20.12 -11.33
N LYS A 81 -3.70 20.46 -12.62
CA LYS A 81 -2.49 21.05 -13.23
C LYS A 81 -2.39 22.58 -13.04
N SER A 82 -3.40 23.24 -12.50
CA SER A 82 -3.38 24.71 -12.33
C SER A 82 -2.38 25.14 -11.25
N LYS A 83 -1.93 26.40 -11.29
CA LYS A 83 -1.01 26.93 -10.27
C LYS A 83 -1.72 27.26 -8.95
N SER A 84 -3.00 27.61 -9.00
CA SER A 84 -3.81 27.91 -7.83
C SER A 84 -5.28 27.66 -8.12
N LEU A 85 -6.02 27.24 -7.09
CA LEU A 85 -7.44 27.02 -7.14
C LEU A 85 -8.08 27.53 -5.84
N SER A 86 -9.24 28.21 -5.94
CA SER A 86 -9.95 28.72 -4.77
C SER A 86 -10.54 27.56 -3.96
N LYS A 87 -10.25 27.54 -2.67
CA LYS A 87 -10.75 26.54 -1.71
C LYS A 87 -12.03 27.04 -1.05
N ILE A 88 -12.95 26.13 -0.76
CA ILE A 88 -14.13 26.41 0.09
C ILE A 88 -13.80 26.17 1.58
N ASN A 89 -12.82 25.32 1.86
CA ASN A 89 -12.36 25.02 3.22
C ASN A 89 -10.86 25.33 3.34
N ASN A 90 -10.52 26.33 4.15
CA ASN A 90 -9.14 26.79 4.37
C ASN A 90 -8.53 26.28 5.70
N LYS A 91 -9.15 25.33 6.38
CA LYS A 91 -8.60 24.76 7.59
C LYS A 91 -7.31 24.00 7.29
N PRO A 92 -6.34 23.99 8.22
CA PRO A 92 -5.18 23.12 8.09
C PRO A 92 -5.63 21.66 7.98
N ILE A 93 -5.19 20.99 6.92
CA ILE A 93 -5.49 19.59 6.69
C ILE A 93 -4.21 18.81 6.45
N THR A 94 -4.09 17.65 7.09
CA THR A 94 -3.08 16.64 6.82
C THR A 94 -3.75 15.42 6.24
N SER A 95 -3.10 14.69 5.35
CA SER A 95 -3.74 13.57 4.69
C SER A 95 -2.78 12.44 4.37
N GLU A 96 -3.28 11.21 4.47
CA GLU A 96 -2.70 10.00 3.94
C GLU A 96 -3.72 9.38 2.98
N LEU A 97 -3.35 9.28 1.72
CA LEU A 97 -4.25 8.86 0.65
C LEU A 97 -3.74 7.58 -0.03
N GLY A 98 -4.44 7.15 -1.07
CA GLY A 98 -4.10 5.96 -1.82
C GLY A 98 -2.83 6.07 -2.67
N ASN A 99 -2.51 5.00 -3.36
CA ASN A 99 -1.32 4.91 -4.21
C ASN A 99 -1.50 3.84 -5.28
N VAL A 100 -1.14 4.14 -6.51
CA VAL A 100 -0.83 3.10 -7.50
C VAL A 100 0.54 2.53 -7.15
N THR A 101 0.56 1.48 -6.34
CA THR A 101 1.78 0.97 -5.73
C THR A 101 2.56 0.09 -6.70
N PRO A 102 3.75 0.53 -7.17
CA PRO A 102 4.57 -0.28 -8.06
C PRO A 102 5.48 -1.26 -7.30
N ILE A 103 5.77 -2.39 -7.97
CA ILE A 103 6.88 -3.29 -7.65
C ILE A 103 7.79 -3.36 -8.87
N ILE A 104 9.00 -2.83 -8.78
CA ILE A 104 10.00 -2.86 -9.83
C ILE A 104 10.80 -4.15 -9.70
N ILE A 105 10.89 -4.91 -10.77
CA ILE A 105 11.69 -6.14 -10.86
C ILE A 105 12.98 -5.83 -11.61
N HIS A 106 14.07 -5.63 -10.89
CA HIS A 106 15.37 -5.40 -11.51
C HIS A 106 15.89 -6.66 -12.20
N PRO A 107 16.31 -6.59 -13.48
CA PRO A 107 16.81 -7.76 -14.20
C PRO A 107 18.07 -8.33 -13.54
N GLY A 108 18.15 -9.65 -13.47
CA GLY A 108 19.27 -10.36 -12.89
C GLY A 108 19.16 -11.87 -13.13
N LYS A 109 20.17 -12.63 -12.75
CA LYS A 109 20.15 -14.09 -12.88
C LYS A 109 19.52 -14.73 -11.65
N TRP A 110 18.24 -15.09 -11.72
CA TRP A 110 17.50 -15.71 -10.62
C TRP A 110 17.38 -17.23 -10.82
N SER A 111 17.44 -18.00 -9.73
CA SER A 111 17.06 -19.40 -9.77
C SER A 111 15.53 -19.56 -9.81
N THR A 112 15.03 -20.71 -10.23
CA THR A 112 13.60 -21.03 -10.17
C THR A 112 13.04 -20.89 -8.75
N SER A 113 13.83 -21.21 -7.73
CA SER A 113 13.44 -21.03 -6.33
C SER A 113 13.31 -19.55 -5.94
N ASP A 114 14.18 -18.68 -6.48
CA ASP A 114 14.12 -17.24 -6.30
C ASP A 114 12.85 -16.67 -6.94
N ILE A 115 12.57 -17.05 -8.18
CA ILE A 115 11.37 -16.62 -8.91
C ILE A 115 10.10 -17.01 -8.15
N LYS A 116 10.01 -18.25 -7.67
CA LYS A 116 8.87 -18.71 -6.87
C LYS A 116 8.70 -17.92 -5.58
N TYR A 117 9.80 -17.59 -4.89
CA TYR A 117 9.75 -16.80 -3.67
C TYR A 117 9.25 -15.37 -3.94
N GLN A 118 9.81 -14.69 -4.95
CA GLN A 118 9.40 -13.33 -5.30
C GLN A 118 7.97 -13.29 -5.83
N ALA A 119 7.54 -14.28 -6.60
CA ALA A 119 6.14 -14.40 -7.03
C ALA A 119 5.17 -14.46 -5.83
N ARG A 120 5.50 -15.24 -4.77
CA ARG A 120 4.68 -15.27 -3.54
C ARG A 120 4.69 -13.94 -2.80
N LYS A 121 5.83 -13.21 -2.80
CA LYS A 121 5.93 -11.87 -2.21
C LYS A 121 5.03 -10.88 -2.95
N ILE A 122 5.07 -10.85 -4.29
CA ILE A 122 4.22 -10.02 -5.14
C ILE A 122 2.74 -10.30 -4.86
N VAL A 123 2.36 -11.57 -4.86
CA VAL A 123 0.98 -12.00 -4.57
C VAL A 123 0.56 -11.55 -3.16
N THR A 124 1.46 -11.63 -2.19
CA THR A 124 1.19 -11.17 -0.82
C THR A 124 0.99 -9.66 -0.77
N ALA A 125 1.85 -8.89 -1.43
CA ALA A 125 1.73 -7.44 -1.49
C ALA A 125 0.41 -6.98 -2.13
N LYS A 126 -0.17 -7.78 -3.02
CA LYS A 126 -1.49 -7.52 -3.59
C LYS A 126 -2.64 -8.03 -2.74
N LEU A 127 -2.60 -9.29 -2.35
CA LEU A 127 -3.75 -9.98 -1.75
C LEU A 127 -3.84 -9.86 -0.23
N ASN A 128 -2.88 -9.20 0.42
CA ASN A 128 -3.05 -8.82 1.81
C ASN A 128 -4.32 -7.97 1.94
N ASN A 129 -5.19 -8.32 2.88
CA ASN A 129 -6.52 -7.72 3.03
C ASN A 129 -7.33 -7.66 1.72
N ASN A 130 -7.17 -8.64 0.83
CA ASN A 130 -7.86 -8.73 -0.46
C ASN A 130 -7.60 -7.53 -1.41
N GLY A 131 -6.50 -6.83 -1.25
CA GLY A 131 -6.16 -5.64 -2.00
C GLY A 131 -6.80 -4.35 -1.49
N PHE A 132 -7.52 -4.39 -0.36
CA PHE A 132 -8.13 -3.21 0.25
C PHE A 132 -7.18 -2.55 1.25
N ASN A 133 -6.12 -1.97 0.75
CA ASN A 133 -5.21 -1.10 1.51
C ASN A 133 -4.48 -0.15 0.58
N CYS A 134 -4.12 1.02 1.10
CA CYS A 134 -3.47 2.11 0.38
C CYS A 134 -2.11 1.78 -0.24
N ILE A 135 -1.52 0.66 0.12
CA ILE A 135 -0.20 0.19 -0.34
C ILE A 135 -0.26 -1.19 -1.00
N ALA A 136 -1.47 -1.64 -1.40
CA ALA A 136 -1.63 -2.88 -2.14
C ALA A 136 -0.93 -2.78 -3.50
N ALA A 137 0.03 -3.66 -3.78
CA ALA A 137 0.73 -3.63 -5.05
C ALA A 137 -0.25 -3.69 -6.22
N GLN A 138 -0.15 -2.76 -7.15
CA GLN A 138 -1.04 -2.69 -8.30
C GLN A 138 -0.31 -2.94 -9.61
N VAL A 139 0.87 -2.37 -9.80
CA VAL A 139 1.66 -2.50 -11.02
C VAL A 139 2.96 -3.25 -10.73
N VAL A 140 3.26 -4.28 -11.51
CA VAL A 140 4.55 -4.97 -11.50
C VAL A 140 5.31 -4.53 -12.75
N VAL A 141 6.36 -3.75 -12.56
CA VAL A 141 7.22 -3.23 -13.62
C VAL A 141 8.29 -4.27 -13.93
N LEU A 142 8.32 -4.74 -15.16
CA LEU A 142 9.14 -5.85 -15.62
C LEU A 142 10.06 -5.43 -16.76
N PRO A 143 11.30 -5.94 -16.80
CA PRO A 143 12.17 -5.72 -17.95
C PRO A 143 11.67 -6.55 -19.15
N ASP A 144 11.43 -5.90 -20.29
CA ASP A 144 11.06 -6.59 -21.52
C ASP A 144 12.29 -7.28 -22.13
N GLY A 145 12.10 -8.50 -22.62
CA GLY A 145 13.23 -9.32 -23.10
C GLY A 145 14.10 -9.96 -22.01
N TRP A 146 13.82 -9.74 -20.71
CA TRP A 146 14.45 -10.53 -19.66
C TRP A 146 13.93 -11.96 -19.69
N GLY A 147 14.79 -12.93 -19.94
CA GLY A 147 14.40 -14.33 -20.18
C GLY A 147 13.63 -15.02 -19.05
N GLN A 148 13.43 -14.37 -17.91
CA GLN A 148 12.68 -14.91 -16.78
C GLN A 148 11.32 -14.20 -16.53
N THR A 149 10.99 -13.17 -17.32
CA THR A 149 9.76 -12.38 -17.18
C THR A 149 8.50 -13.26 -17.23
N ASP A 150 8.36 -14.09 -18.29
CA ASP A 150 7.17 -14.93 -18.44
C ASP A 150 7.08 -16.02 -17.36
N THR A 151 8.23 -16.51 -16.91
CA THR A 151 8.27 -17.47 -15.79
C THR A 151 7.80 -16.83 -14.49
N LEU A 152 8.20 -15.59 -14.21
CA LEU A 152 7.73 -14.85 -13.04
C LEU A 152 6.22 -14.60 -13.10
N ILE A 153 5.71 -14.11 -14.24
CA ILE A 153 4.26 -13.89 -14.47
C ILE A 153 3.49 -15.19 -14.24
N LYS A 154 3.96 -16.30 -14.82
CA LYS A 154 3.34 -17.63 -14.65
C LYS A 154 3.25 -18.01 -13.16
N PHE A 155 4.30 -17.81 -12.37
CA PHE A 155 4.25 -18.13 -10.95
C PHE A 155 3.40 -17.14 -10.15
N VAL A 156 3.36 -15.86 -10.50
CA VAL A 156 2.42 -14.90 -9.88
C VAL A 156 0.98 -15.36 -10.10
N LYS A 157 0.59 -15.66 -11.34
CA LYS A 157 -0.74 -16.21 -11.68
C LYS A 157 -1.03 -17.50 -10.91
N HIS A 158 -0.07 -18.43 -10.87
CA HIS A 158 -0.20 -19.69 -10.13
C HIS A 158 -0.46 -19.46 -8.63
N TYR A 159 0.29 -18.57 -7.97
CA TYR A 159 0.09 -18.33 -6.53
C TYR A 159 -1.16 -17.50 -6.25
N MET A 160 -1.55 -16.60 -7.13
CA MET A 160 -2.85 -15.94 -7.04
C MET A 160 -4.00 -16.94 -7.11
N SER A 161 -3.96 -17.91 -8.05
CA SER A 161 -5.00 -18.94 -8.17
C SER A 161 -5.08 -19.89 -6.99
N LYS A 162 -4.01 -20.01 -6.18
CA LYS A 162 -3.94 -20.84 -4.98
C LYS A 162 -4.19 -20.06 -3.69
N ALA A 163 -4.23 -18.75 -3.75
CA ALA A 163 -4.53 -17.92 -2.59
C ALA A 163 -5.96 -18.17 -2.11
N LYS A 164 -6.11 -18.20 -0.78
CA LYS A 164 -7.44 -18.39 -0.19
C LYS A 164 -8.33 -17.20 -0.54
N GLU A 165 -9.48 -17.50 -1.10
CA GLU A 165 -10.51 -16.49 -1.38
C GLU A 165 -10.98 -15.80 -0.08
N ARG A 166 -11.25 -14.52 -0.19
CA ARG A 166 -11.78 -13.69 0.88
C ARG A 166 -12.98 -12.91 0.38
N LYS A 167 -13.93 -12.66 1.27
CA LYS A 167 -15.09 -11.82 0.96
C LYS A 167 -14.65 -10.41 0.61
N ALA A 168 -15.12 -9.89 -0.51
CA ALA A 168 -15.04 -8.48 -0.82
C ALA A 168 -16.02 -7.72 0.09
N TYR A 169 -15.49 -7.04 1.11
CA TYR A 169 -16.31 -6.37 2.11
C TYR A 169 -16.41 -4.85 1.86
N TYR A 170 -15.60 -4.33 0.94
CA TYR A 170 -15.62 -2.91 0.60
C TYR A 170 -16.76 -2.63 -0.40
N PRO A 171 -17.52 -1.52 -0.22
CA PRO A 171 -18.59 -1.16 -1.14
C PRO A 171 -18.12 -1.12 -2.59
N GLU A 172 -18.98 -1.50 -3.52
CA GLU A 172 -18.76 -1.47 -4.98
C GLU A 172 -17.56 -2.30 -5.48
N SER A 173 -16.91 -3.10 -4.61
CA SER A 173 -15.73 -3.85 -4.98
C SER A 173 -16.05 -5.00 -5.94
N ILE A 174 -17.22 -5.60 -5.83
CA ILE A 174 -17.68 -6.67 -6.73
C ILE A 174 -18.01 -6.09 -8.09
N GLU A 175 -18.80 -5.04 -8.14
CA GLU A 175 -19.20 -4.34 -9.37
C GLU A 175 -17.95 -3.83 -10.13
N ARG A 176 -16.98 -3.34 -9.39
CA ARG A 176 -15.69 -2.89 -9.95
C ARG A 176 -14.92 -4.05 -10.59
N LEU A 177 -14.85 -5.20 -9.92
CA LEU A 177 -14.21 -6.40 -10.47
C LEU A 177 -14.95 -6.94 -11.70
N GLU A 178 -16.28 -6.99 -11.67
CA GLU A 178 -17.10 -7.42 -12.80
C GLU A 178 -16.93 -6.49 -14.01
N LYS A 179 -16.81 -5.19 -13.77
CA LYS A 179 -16.52 -4.21 -14.83
C LYS A 179 -15.15 -4.45 -15.44
N LEU A 180 -14.13 -4.69 -14.62
CA LEU A 180 -12.79 -5.01 -15.08
C LEU A 180 -12.77 -6.32 -15.87
N GLU A 181 -13.49 -7.34 -15.41
CA GLU A 181 -13.53 -8.65 -16.07
C GLU A 181 -14.20 -8.62 -17.45
N LYS A 182 -15.16 -7.72 -17.65
CA LYS A 182 -15.81 -7.51 -18.96
C LYS A 182 -14.92 -6.78 -19.96
N ASP A 183 -13.88 -6.11 -19.51
CA ASP A 183 -12.93 -5.42 -20.39
C ASP A 183 -11.95 -6.43 -21.01
N LYS A 184 -11.74 -6.32 -22.32
CA LYS A 184 -10.81 -7.18 -23.05
C LYS A 184 -9.38 -6.99 -22.54
N GLY A 185 -8.71 -8.10 -22.22
CA GLY A 185 -7.32 -8.09 -21.77
C GLY A 185 -7.12 -8.44 -20.30
N TYR A 186 -8.20 -8.61 -19.52
CA TYR A 186 -8.11 -9.20 -18.19
C TYR A 186 -8.17 -10.72 -18.26
N GLU A 187 -7.41 -11.36 -17.39
CA GLU A 187 -7.39 -12.80 -17.19
C GLU A 187 -7.77 -13.13 -15.75
N ARG A 188 -8.84 -13.88 -15.58
CA ARG A 188 -9.20 -14.46 -14.30
C ARG A 188 -8.25 -15.61 -14.00
N VAL A 189 -7.52 -15.55 -12.89
CA VAL A 189 -6.52 -16.57 -12.51
C VAL A 189 -7.00 -17.56 -11.45
N ASN A 190 -8.18 -17.37 -10.86
CA ASN A 190 -8.83 -18.35 -10.00
C ASN A 190 -10.07 -18.93 -10.70
N ALA A 191 -10.16 -20.24 -10.72
CA ALA A 191 -11.27 -20.97 -11.37
C ALA A 191 -12.54 -21.03 -10.50
N LEU A 192 -12.48 -20.71 -9.22
CA LEU A 192 -13.57 -20.85 -8.27
C LEU A 192 -14.32 -19.53 -8.15
N SER A 193 -15.53 -19.58 -8.56
CA SER A 193 -16.43 -18.51 -8.92
C SER A 193 -17.24 -17.96 -7.78
N CYS A 194 -16.92 -17.73 -6.66
CA CYS A 194 -18.00 -17.30 -5.78
C CYS A 194 -17.83 -16.04 -4.99
N VAL A 195 -16.64 -15.51 -4.75
CA VAL A 195 -16.55 -14.37 -3.82
C VAL A 195 -15.70 -13.21 -4.33
N THR A 196 -14.54 -13.48 -4.91
CA THR A 196 -13.69 -12.38 -5.42
C THR A 196 -12.72 -12.93 -6.47
N PRO A 197 -12.94 -12.68 -7.75
CA PRO A 197 -11.99 -13.09 -8.77
C PRO A 197 -10.66 -12.36 -8.58
N HIS A 198 -9.56 -13.09 -8.77
CA HIS A 198 -8.25 -12.47 -8.89
C HIS A 198 -7.96 -12.26 -10.37
N LEU A 199 -7.66 -11.04 -10.74
CA LEU A 199 -7.47 -10.66 -12.13
C LEU A 199 -6.03 -10.25 -12.40
N THR A 200 -5.57 -10.51 -13.61
CA THR A 200 -4.30 -9.99 -14.12
C THR A 200 -4.50 -9.34 -15.48
N ARG A 201 -3.68 -8.35 -15.79
CA ARG A 201 -3.64 -7.71 -17.12
C ARG A 201 -2.21 -7.31 -17.47
N GLU A 202 -1.85 -7.43 -18.74
CA GLU A 202 -0.65 -6.80 -19.28
C GLU A 202 -1.01 -5.42 -19.83
N ILE A 203 -0.35 -4.38 -19.33
CA ILE A 203 -0.57 -3.00 -19.78
C ILE A 203 0.31 -2.77 -21.01
N LYS A 204 -0.31 -2.55 -22.16
CA LYS A 204 0.39 -2.27 -23.43
C LYS A 204 0.48 -0.79 -23.77
N ALA A 205 -0.41 0.04 -23.19
CA ALA A 205 -0.47 1.47 -23.41
C ALA A 205 -0.96 2.16 -22.14
N TYR A 206 -0.77 3.48 -22.04
CA TYR A 206 -1.31 4.31 -20.97
C TYR A 206 -2.79 3.98 -20.73
N SER A 207 -3.13 3.63 -19.53
CA SER A 207 -4.49 3.24 -19.16
C SER A 207 -4.94 4.04 -17.94
N LYS A 208 -6.26 4.23 -17.82
CA LYS A 208 -6.87 4.86 -16.64
C LYS A 208 -6.41 4.23 -15.32
N PHE A 209 -5.97 2.98 -15.34
CA PHE A 209 -5.55 2.23 -14.16
C PHE A 209 -4.11 2.54 -13.68
N GLU A 210 -3.34 3.29 -14.45
CA GLU A 210 -2.05 3.85 -14.03
C GLU A 210 -2.25 5.12 -13.19
N ILE A 211 -3.41 5.76 -13.31
CA ILE A 211 -3.76 7.02 -12.65
C ILE A 211 -4.86 6.91 -11.60
N ASP A 212 -5.35 5.70 -11.30
CA ASP A 212 -6.40 5.48 -10.32
C ASP A 212 -6.13 4.21 -9.49
N GLU A 213 -6.43 4.26 -8.22
CA GLU A 213 -6.31 3.13 -7.31
C GLU A 213 -7.47 2.17 -7.53
N VAL A 214 -7.15 0.94 -7.98
CA VAL A 214 -8.19 -0.03 -8.38
C VAL A 214 -8.97 -0.59 -7.20
N TRP A 215 -8.36 -0.61 -6.01
CA TRP A 215 -8.99 -1.10 -4.78
C TRP A 215 -9.63 -2.49 -4.97
N SER A 216 -8.86 -3.41 -5.51
CA SER A 216 -9.28 -4.78 -5.85
C SER A 216 -8.12 -5.76 -5.89
N SER A 217 -8.43 -7.05 -6.03
CA SER A 217 -7.44 -8.14 -6.16
C SER A 217 -6.83 -8.26 -7.57
N THR A 218 -6.52 -7.14 -8.22
CA THR A 218 -6.04 -7.08 -9.61
C THR A 218 -4.58 -6.66 -9.68
N ILE A 219 -3.75 -7.35 -10.45
CA ILE A 219 -2.35 -7.01 -10.74
C ILE A 219 -2.20 -6.69 -12.23
N TYR A 220 -1.43 -5.63 -12.50
CA TYR A 220 -1.01 -5.22 -13.84
C TYR A 220 0.46 -5.52 -14.04
N PHE A 221 0.83 -5.99 -15.24
CA PHE A 221 2.21 -6.19 -15.65
C PHE A 221 2.57 -5.16 -16.72
N LYS A 222 3.49 -4.26 -16.40
CA LYS A 222 4.09 -3.30 -17.32
C LYS A 222 5.46 -3.79 -17.73
N LYS A 223 5.68 -4.01 -19.02
CA LYS A 223 7.00 -4.32 -19.57
C LYS A 223 7.66 -3.06 -20.09
N ILE A 224 8.96 -2.89 -19.79
CA ILE A 224 9.78 -1.76 -20.22
C ILE A 224 10.96 -2.30 -21.01
N GLU A 225 11.09 -1.85 -22.25
CA GLU A 225 12.24 -2.13 -23.12
C GLU A 225 13.49 -1.44 -22.58
N TYR A 226 14.62 -2.15 -22.61
CA TYR A 226 15.88 -1.64 -22.07
C TYR A 226 17.10 -2.14 -22.86
N THR A 227 18.17 -1.36 -22.81
CA THR A 227 19.46 -1.67 -23.46
C THR A 227 20.53 -2.11 -22.45
N SER A 228 20.42 -1.67 -21.20
CA SER A 228 21.28 -2.07 -20.09
C SER A 228 20.50 -2.10 -18.77
N VAL A 229 21.05 -2.73 -17.74
CA VAL A 229 20.42 -2.79 -16.41
C VAL A 229 20.23 -1.41 -15.79
N GLU A 230 21.11 -0.46 -16.10
CA GLU A 230 21.01 0.93 -15.67
C GLU A 230 19.95 1.70 -16.46
N ASP A 231 19.86 1.48 -17.79
CA ASP A 231 18.80 2.01 -18.62
C ASP A 231 17.42 1.53 -18.15
N PHE A 232 17.29 0.25 -17.79
CA PHE A 232 16.06 -0.25 -17.16
C PHE A 232 15.73 0.49 -15.88
N ALA A 233 16.71 0.69 -14.99
CA ALA A 233 16.50 1.35 -13.71
C ALA A 233 16.00 2.78 -13.92
N ASN A 234 16.63 3.56 -14.80
CA ASN A 234 16.23 4.92 -15.12
C ASN A 234 14.80 4.97 -15.69
N LYS A 235 14.50 4.17 -16.72
CA LYS A 235 13.15 4.12 -17.32
C LYS A 235 12.07 3.65 -16.35
N ALA A 236 12.38 2.72 -15.44
CA ALA A 236 11.44 2.28 -14.40
C ALA A 236 11.20 3.38 -13.35
N ILE A 237 12.22 4.16 -13.00
CA ILE A 237 12.11 5.33 -12.12
C ILE A 237 11.24 6.39 -12.77
N ASP A 238 11.53 6.77 -14.03
CA ASP A 238 10.76 7.76 -14.79
C ASP A 238 9.29 7.34 -14.91
N TYR A 239 9.03 6.09 -15.30
CA TYR A 239 7.68 5.55 -15.36
C TYR A 239 6.94 5.63 -14.01
N CYS A 240 7.61 5.27 -12.91
CA CYS A 240 6.98 5.31 -11.60
C CYS A 240 6.73 6.74 -11.12
N ASN A 241 7.64 7.67 -11.39
CA ASN A 241 7.51 9.05 -10.93
C ASN A 241 6.53 9.88 -11.76
N ASP A 242 6.45 9.63 -13.08
CA ASP A 242 5.80 10.53 -14.02
C ASP A 242 4.48 10.00 -14.59
N GLU A 243 4.32 8.66 -14.66
CA GLU A 243 3.13 8.04 -15.25
C GLU A 243 2.17 7.44 -14.22
N LEU A 244 2.66 7.03 -13.03
CA LEU A 244 1.82 6.44 -12.00
C LEU A 244 1.30 7.47 -11.01
N TRP A 245 0.01 7.38 -10.69
CA TRP A 245 -0.59 8.22 -9.67
C TRP A 245 -0.20 7.79 -8.26
N GLY A 246 0.11 8.78 -7.42
CA GLY A 246 0.44 8.58 -6.01
C GLY A 246 1.92 8.31 -5.77
N ASN A 247 2.35 8.63 -4.55
CA ASN A 247 3.76 8.60 -4.15
C ASN A 247 3.96 8.14 -2.70
N LEU A 248 3.07 7.24 -2.21
CA LEU A 248 3.12 6.72 -0.84
C LEU A 248 4.26 5.71 -0.68
N GLY A 249 4.33 4.71 -1.54
CA GLY A 249 5.33 3.67 -1.42
C GLY A 249 5.60 2.88 -2.70
N VAL A 250 6.84 2.46 -2.86
CA VAL A 250 7.33 1.65 -3.98
C VAL A 250 8.23 0.52 -3.47
N SER A 251 8.18 -0.63 -4.14
CA SER A 251 9.07 -1.76 -3.85
C SER A 251 10.01 -2.01 -5.02
N VAL A 252 11.29 -2.30 -4.74
CA VAL A 252 12.28 -2.70 -5.74
C VAL A 252 12.82 -4.06 -5.36
N ILE A 253 12.73 -5.03 -6.26
CA ILE A 253 13.27 -6.37 -6.06
C ILE A 253 14.54 -6.52 -6.88
N ILE A 254 15.68 -6.61 -6.20
CA ILE A 254 17.02 -6.71 -6.79
C ILE A 254 17.86 -7.76 -6.05
N LYS A 255 18.52 -8.64 -6.78
CA LYS A 255 19.28 -9.75 -6.17
C LYS A 255 20.49 -9.23 -5.37
N ASP A 256 20.74 -9.84 -4.22
CA ASP A 256 21.84 -9.43 -3.33
C ASP A 256 23.23 -9.46 -4.00
N HIS A 257 23.45 -10.39 -4.94
CA HIS A 257 24.68 -10.43 -5.74
C HIS A 257 24.82 -9.14 -6.56
N ASP A 258 23.77 -8.76 -7.27
CA ASP A 258 23.79 -7.58 -8.17
C ASP A 258 23.98 -6.29 -7.35
N ARG A 259 23.41 -6.24 -6.14
CA ARG A 259 23.61 -5.14 -5.19
C ARG A 259 25.03 -5.00 -4.68
N LYS A 260 25.69 -6.14 -4.39
CA LYS A 260 27.08 -6.13 -3.89
C LYS A 260 28.07 -5.65 -4.94
N PHE A 261 27.85 -6.02 -6.19
CA PHE A 261 28.73 -5.64 -7.29
C PHE A 261 28.38 -4.28 -7.91
N ASN A 262 27.16 -3.79 -7.66
CA ASN A 262 26.70 -2.52 -8.19
C ASN A 262 25.81 -1.76 -7.17
N ASN A 263 26.44 -1.27 -6.08
CA ASN A 263 25.75 -0.42 -5.10
C ASN A 263 25.14 0.82 -5.75
N HIS A 264 25.70 1.29 -6.86
CA HIS A 264 25.21 2.44 -7.63
C HIS A 264 23.76 2.24 -8.06
N ILE A 265 23.39 1.06 -8.55
CA ILE A 265 22.01 0.77 -8.98
C ILE A 265 21.01 0.84 -7.82
N THR A 266 21.38 0.34 -6.64
CA THR A 266 20.50 0.43 -5.46
C THR A 266 20.32 1.88 -5.04
N ASN A 267 21.38 2.66 -5.02
CA ASN A 267 21.35 4.09 -4.69
C ASN A 267 20.53 4.86 -5.76
N LEU A 268 20.66 4.52 -7.04
CA LEU A 268 19.90 5.12 -8.12
C LEU A 268 18.39 5.02 -7.84
N TYR A 269 17.89 3.83 -7.45
CA TYR A 269 16.49 3.68 -7.06
C TYR A 269 16.15 4.46 -5.79
N VAL A 270 16.96 4.37 -4.74
CA VAL A 270 16.68 5.03 -3.47
C VAL A 270 16.65 6.55 -3.62
N ASP A 271 17.59 7.10 -4.35
CA ASP A 271 17.76 8.54 -4.47
C ASP A 271 16.69 9.18 -5.39
N ASN A 272 16.32 8.49 -6.49
CA ASN A 272 15.51 9.08 -7.55
C ASN A 272 14.02 8.66 -7.54
N LEU A 273 13.61 7.63 -6.80
CA LEU A 273 12.18 7.33 -6.66
C LEU A 273 11.52 8.32 -5.70
N ASN A 274 10.56 9.08 -6.17
CA ASN A 274 9.82 10.11 -5.43
C ASN A 274 8.64 9.50 -4.66
N TYR A 275 8.94 8.61 -3.71
CA TYR A 275 7.96 7.93 -2.87
C TYR A 275 8.30 8.14 -1.40
N GLY A 276 7.28 8.29 -0.56
CA GLY A 276 7.46 8.43 0.90
C GLY A 276 8.11 7.21 1.55
N THR A 277 7.93 6.03 0.96
CA THR A 277 8.65 4.81 1.35
C THR A 277 9.21 4.08 0.13
N VAL A 278 10.54 3.85 0.13
CA VAL A 278 11.22 3.00 -0.86
C VAL A 278 11.68 1.72 -0.17
N ALA A 279 11.15 0.57 -0.60
CA ALA A 279 11.46 -0.72 -0.01
C ALA A 279 12.31 -1.58 -0.95
N ILE A 280 13.54 -1.84 -0.59
CA ILE A 280 14.45 -2.74 -1.32
C ILE A 280 14.27 -4.16 -0.80
N ASN A 281 13.83 -5.06 -1.69
CA ASN A 281 13.60 -6.47 -1.42
C ASN A 281 12.51 -6.77 -0.39
N GLU A 282 11.63 -5.80 -0.13
CA GLU A 282 10.47 -6.00 0.73
C GLU A 282 9.22 -5.29 0.17
N TRP A 283 8.06 -5.62 0.68
CA TRP A 283 6.84 -4.89 0.41
C TRP A 283 6.85 -3.55 1.16
N ALA A 284 6.56 -2.45 0.48
CA ALA A 284 6.62 -1.11 1.05
C ALA A 284 5.77 -0.93 2.33
N ALA A 285 4.70 -1.72 2.49
CA ALA A 285 3.89 -1.72 3.72
C ALA A 285 4.68 -2.07 5.00
N ILE A 286 5.84 -2.70 4.89
CA ILE A 286 6.70 -2.95 6.06
C ILE A 286 7.19 -1.63 6.65
N GLY A 287 7.35 -0.57 5.86
CA GLY A 287 7.67 0.76 6.35
C GLY A 287 6.60 1.32 7.30
N TYR A 288 5.33 1.03 7.06
CA TYR A 288 4.23 1.40 7.96
C TYR A 288 4.31 0.69 9.33
N ILE A 289 4.76 -0.57 9.34
CA ILE A 289 4.82 -1.38 10.57
C ILE A 289 6.02 -0.98 11.45
N ILE A 290 7.03 -0.32 10.90
CA ILE A 290 8.23 0.12 11.62
C ILE A 290 7.97 1.51 12.21
N PRO A 291 7.72 1.66 13.54
CA PRO A 291 7.32 2.95 14.11
C PRO A 291 8.40 4.04 14.02
N GLN A 292 9.65 3.66 13.83
CA GLN A 292 10.78 4.59 13.68
C GLN A 292 10.85 5.25 12.30
N LEU A 293 10.22 4.64 11.29
CA LEU A 293 10.19 5.22 9.94
C LEU A 293 9.03 6.22 9.84
N PRO A 294 9.26 7.43 9.31
CA PRO A 294 8.19 8.32 8.92
C PRO A 294 7.33 7.67 7.83
N TRP A 295 6.01 7.86 7.91
CA TRP A 295 5.07 7.33 6.95
C TRP A 295 4.17 8.43 6.40
N GLY A 296 4.04 8.51 5.09
CA GLY A 296 3.22 9.48 4.36
C GLY A 296 3.59 9.53 2.89
N GLY A 297 2.93 10.38 2.11
CA GLY A 297 3.30 10.66 0.73
C GLY A 297 4.66 11.37 0.63
N PHE A 298 5.30 11.28 -0.54
CA PHE A 298 6.53 12.02 -0.80
C PHE A 298 6.27 13.54 -0.70
N PRO A 299 7.18 14.33 -0.09
CA PRO A 299 6.98 15.76 0.09
C PRO A 299 6.85 16.52 -1.23
N GLY A 300 6.11 17.65 -1.19
CA GLY A 300 5.93 18.54 -2.33
C GLY A 300 4.55 18.47 -2.99
N ASN A 301 3.68 17.58 -2.54
CA ASN A 301 2.30 17.50 -3.02
C ASN A 301 1.55 18.80 -2.73
N ARG A 302 0.70 19.24 -3.68
CA ARG A 302 -0.11 20.46 -3.57
C ARG A 302 -1.57 20.08 -3.32
N ASP A 303 -2.36 20.97 -2.73
CA ASP A 303 -3.77 20.70 -2.45
C ASP A 303 -4.61 20.38 -3.68
N ASN A 304 -4.29 20.97 -4.82
CA ASN A 304 -4.96 20.66 -6.08
C ASN A 304 -4.30 19.53 -6.88
N ASP A 305 -3.20 18.99 -6.37
CA ASP A 305 -2.51 17.81 -6.90
C ASP A 305 -1.96 17.02 -5.69
N ILE A 306 -2.89 16.43 -4.96
CA ILE A 306 -2.63 15.93 -3.61
C ILE A 306 -1.87 14.60 -3.58
N GLN A 307 -1.86 13.88 -4.69
CA GLN A 307 -1.18 12.59 -4.79
C GLN A 307 -1.53 11.68 -3.58
N SER A 308 -0.54 11.09 -2.92
CA SER A 308 -0.75 10.25 -1.73
C SER A 308 -0.89 11.03 -0.41
N GLY A 309 -1.12 12.33 -0.48
CA GLY A 309 -1.39 13.16 0.68
C GLY A 309 -0.24 14.10 1.07
N GLN A 310 -0.47 14.86 2.13
CA GLN A 310 0.48 15.80 2.70
C GLN A 310 0.75 15.48 4.16
N SER A 311 1.97 15.76 4.59
CA SER A 311 2.47 15.50 5.94
C SER A 311 2.72 14.02 6.22
N VAL A 312 3.36 13.79 7.34
CA VAL A 312 3.73 12.47 7.85
C VAL A 312 2.63 11.99 8.79
N VAL A 313 2.09 10.79 8.56
CA VAL A 313 1.02 10.20 9.36
C VAL A 313 1.55 9.72 10.70
N HIS A 314 2.68 9.03 10.70
CA HIS A 314 3.42 8.74 11.92
C HIS A 314 4.90 9.08 11.76
N ASN A 315 5.46 9.60 12.85
CA ASN A 315 6.84 10.03 12.96
C ASN A 315 7.24 9.96 14.45
N SER A 316 7.41 8.76 14.98
CA SER A 316 7.66 8.55 16.40
C SER A 316 9.00 9.11 16.87
N MET A 317 9.94 9.32 15.96
CA MET A 317 11.24 9.93 16.22
C MET A 317 11.22 11.46 16.06
N LEU A 318 10.08 12.04 15.71
CA LEU A 318 9.86 13.48 15.58
C LEU A 318 10.84 14.20 14.64
N PHE A 319 11.19 13.56 13.53
CA PHE A 319 11.98 14.22 12.47
C PHE A 319 11.24 15.45 11.94
N GLU A 320 11.93 16.57 11.77
CA GLU A 320 11.32 17.83 11.33
C GLU A 320 10.87 17.79 9.87
N SER A 321 11.70 17.26 8.98
CA SER A 321 11.44 17.27 7.53
C SER A 321 11.93 15.97 6.90
N PRO A 322 11.31 14.83 7.20
CA PRO A 322 11.71 13.58 6.59
C PRO A 322 11.35 13.57 5.09
N LEU A 323 12.32 13.23 4.25
CA LEU A 323 12.11 13.13 2.80
C LEU A 323 11.42 11.82 2.44
N LYS A 324 11.98 10.71 2.89
CA LYS A 324 11.44 9.35 2.65
C LYS A 324 11.94 8.35 3.69
N GLY A 325 11.18 7.29 3.91
CA GLY A 325 11.62 6.10 4.64
C GLY A 325 12.26 5.08 3.68
N VAL A 326 13.37 4.46 4.09
CA VAL A 326 14.01 3.40 3.30
C VAL A 326 14.02 2.10 4.10
N VAL A 327 13.36 1.08 3.56
CA VAL A 327 13.40 -0.30 4.07
C VAL A 327 14.36 -1.10 3.20
N ASN A 328 15.41 -1.66 3.79
CA ASN A 328 16.42 -2.40 3.04
C ASN A 328 16.61 -3.79 3.63
N THR A 329 16.20 -4.82 2.88
CA THR A 329 16.28 -6.21 3.31
C THR A 329 17.06 -7.08 2.33
N LYS A 330 17.32 -8.34 2.73
CA LYS A 330 17.88 -9.34 1.83
C LYS A 330 16.88 -9.75 0.77
N PHE A 331 17.37 -10.13 -0.41
CA PHE A 331 16.54 -10.64 -1.51
C PHE A 331 15.61 -11.78 -1.08
N ARG A 332 16.09 -12.63 -0.17
CA ARG A 332 15.31 -13.66 0.52
C ARG A 332 15.62 -13.64 2.01
N ILE A 333 14.59 -13.44 2.82
CA ILE A 333 14.71 -13.48 4.28
C ILE A 333 14.98 -14.93 4.74
N SER A 334 14.31 -15.92 4.11
CA SER A 334 14.48 -17.34 4.40
C SER A 334 14.48 -18.15 3.11
N ARG A 335 15.25 -19.25 3.12
CA ARG A 335 15.27 -20.23 2.02
C ARG A 335 14.31 -21.40 2.26
N ILE A 336 13.83 -21.57 3.48
CA ILE A 336 13.11 -22.78 3.91
C ILE A 336 11.65 -22.46 4.20
N ILE A 337 11.36 -21.35 4.86
CA ILE A 337 10.02 -21.00 5.36
C ILE A 337 9.61 -19.66 4.79
N ASP A 338 8.39 -19.57 4.25
CA ASP A 338 7.81 -18.30 3.87
C ASP A 338 7.55 -17.43 5.11
N PRO A 339 7.81 -16.13 5.05
CA PRO A 339 7.45 -15.22 6.12
C PRO A 339 5.98 -15.37 6.56
N PRO A 340 5.68 -15.19 7.85
CA PRO A 340 4.32 -15.42 8.37
C PRO A 340 3.26 -14.51 7.74
N TRP A 341 3.64 -13.35 7.24
CA TRP A 341 2.73 -12.42 6.56
C TRP A 341 2.42 -12.79 5.11
N PHE A 342 3.12 -13.77 4.52
CA PHE A 342 2.78 -14.22 3.16
C PHE A 342 1.39 -14.85 3.13
N VAL A 343 0.54 -14.40 2.20
CA VAL A 343 -0.82 -14.96 2.04
C VAL A 343 -0.81 -16.45 1.68
N THR A 344 0.31 -16.94 1.18
CA THR A 344 0.56 -18.36 0.90
C THR A 344 0.95 -19.17 2.13
N ASN A 345 1.27 -18.51 3.26
CA ASN A 345 1.65 -19.20 4.50
C ASN A 345 0.41 -19.70 5.24
N LYS A 346 0.19 -21.02 5.18
CA LYS A 346 -0.95 -21.68 5.82
C LYS A 346 -0.93 -21.64 7.35
N LYS A 347 0.23 -21.36 7.95
CA LYS A 347 0.44 -21.33 9.40
C LYS A 347 0.27 -19.93 10.01
N ALA A 348 0.14 -18.90 9.19
CA ALA A 348 0.08 -17.49 9.61
C ALA A 348 -0.92 -17.27 10.76
N ARG A 349 -2.16 -17.78 10.64
CA ARG A 349 -3.19 -17.61 11.67
C ARG A 349 -2.76 -18.20 13.04
N ARG A 350 -2.17 -19.39 13.03
CA ARG A 350 -1.70 -20.05 14.26
C ARG A 350 -0.54 -19.29 14.88
N LEU A 351 0.39 -18.85 14.04
CA LEU A 351 1.55 -18.09 14.50
C LEU A 351 1.14 -16.76 15.13
N PHE A 352 0.33 -15.96 14.44
CA PHE A 352 -0.12 -14.66 14.96
C PHE A 352 -0.98 -14.79 16.22
N LYS A 353 -1.83 -15.82 16.29
CA LYS A 353 -2.59 -16.13 17.52
C LYS A 353 -1.65 -16.38 18.71
N ASN A 354 -0.63 -17.22 18.54
CA ASN A 354 0.33 -17.52 19.59
C ASN A 354 1.22 -16.30 19.93
N LEU A 355 1.57 -15.48 18.93
CA LEU A 355 2.29 -14.23 19.17
C LEU A 355 1.45 -13.26 20.04
N THR A 356 0.16 -13.09 19.73
CA THR A 356 -0.74 -12.26 20.53
C THR A 356 -0.85 -12.78 21.98
N TYR A 357 -1.02 -14.10 22.17
CA TYR A 357 -1.05 -14.68 23.52
C TYR A 357 0.28 -14.46 24.27
N TYR A 358 1.41 -14.59 23.58
CA TYR A 358 2.70 -14.31 24.19
C TYR A 358 2.85 -12.84 24.60
N GLN A 359 2.45 -11.91 23.75
CA GLN A 359 2.48 -10.48 24.03
C GLN A 359 1.58 -10.08 25.21
N ILE A 360 0.41 -10.71 25.34
CA ILE A 360 -0.51 -10.41 26.46
C ILE A 360 -0.02 -11.01 27.77
N HIS A 361 0.47 -12.24 27.76
CA HIS A 361 0.73 -13.02 28.99
C HIS A 361 2.21 -13.17 29.33
N ASN A 362 3.13 -12.81 28.43
CA ASN A 362 4.59 -12.86 28.57
C ASN A 362 5.12 -14.10 29.34
N SER A 363 4.61 -15.29 29.02
CA SER A 363 4.96 -16.53 29.71
C SER A 363 5.84 -17.44 28.84
N ASN A 364 6.76 -18.19 29.46
CA ASN A 364 7.62 -19.16 28.79
C ASN A 364 6.84 -20.21 28.00
N ILE A 365 5.67 -20.62 28.53
CA ILE A 365 4.79 -21.59 27.84
C ILE A 365 4.25 -21.01 26.53
N ASN A 366 3.83 -19.74 26.53
CA ASN A 366 3.34 -19.08 25.33
C ASN A 366 4.47 -18.82 24.34
N PHE A 367 5.68 -18.54 24.81
CA PHE A 367 6.88 -18.45 23.97
C PHE A 367 7.20 -19.77 23.29
N LEU A 368 7.18 -20.89 24.01
CA LEU A 368 7.36 -22.24 23.43
C LEU A 368 6.27 -22.58 22.40
N LYS A 369 5.01 -22.24 22.67
CA LYS A 369 3.90 -22.40 21.70
C LYS A 369 4.12 -21.57 20.44
N LEU A 370 4.67 -20.36 20.57
CA LEU A 370 5.01 -19.48 19.44
C LEU A 370 6.13 -20.12 18.59
N ILE A 371 7.20 -20.59 19.21
CA ILE A 371 8.32 -21.28 18.51
C ILE A 371 7.78 -22.50 17.77
N PHE A 372 7.00 -23.36 18.45
CA PHE A 372 6.42 -24.53 17.82
C PHE A 372 5.50 -24.19 16.64
N ALA A 373 4.69 -23.12 16.77
CA ALA A 373 3.84 -22.67 15.69
C ALA A 373 4.62 -22.11 14.48
N ALA A 374 5.83 -21.62 14.70
CA ALA A 374 6.71 -21.15 13.63
C ALA A 374 7.40 -22.30 12.89
N LEU A 375 7.74 -23.36 13.60
CA LEU A 375 8.49 -24.51 13.06
C LEU A 375 7.61 -25.59 12.43
N VAL A 376 6.45 -25.86 13.03
CA VAL A 376 5.51 -26.92 12.64
C VAL A 376 4.26 -26.36 12.01
#